data_a1f1fa29b7303f11d4215b615c11655f
#
_entry.id   a1f1fa29b7303f11d4215b615c11655f
#
_cell.length_a   1.000
_cell.length_b   1.000
_cell.length_c   1.000
_cell.angle_alpha   90.00
_cell.angle_beta   90.00
_cell.angle_gamma   90.00
#
_symmetry.space_group_name_H-M   'P 1'
#
loop_
_entity.id
_entity.type
_entity.pdbx_description
1 polymer ?
#
loop_
_entity_poly.entity_id
_entity_poly.type
_entity_poly.pdbx_seq_one_letter_code
_entity_poly.pdbx_strand_id
1 'polypeptide(L)'
;TTLCIGCRRCEQACNKVNDLPKPEKPFTDLNVLNEKRRTSAKEWTVVNKYRPANFDKDVFRKSQCMHCEEPACASACFVKAFTKNPDGSVTYDPTLCVGCRYCMVACPFNIPGYTYDRALNPLVQKCTLCHPRLQEGKLPGCVEACPTGALVFGKRKDLVKIAWDRITAHPERYQNHVYGEHEMGGTAWMTISGAEFKEVGLNEDLGTKAAGEYTAGALGAVPMVVGIWPVLLGGAYAITKRKEQIAKEEQNDAVNAAVARTEEEAAKKLQASLDKAAKEAAKEKDRAVADEVKKAVAEAEEALRAQLEAEKAEAVAKAAEEAAAKAAEEAAAKAAEEAAAKAAAKPSKPEKGKKGKHDTNGGEA
;
A
#
# COMPACT_ATOMS: atom_id res chain seq x y z
N THR A 1 -16.10 11.78 23.35
CA THR A 1 -15.05 12.54 24.08
C THR A 1 -15.59 13.19 25.35
N THR A 2 -16.86 13.59 25.39
CA THR A 2 -17.48 14.37 26.47
C THR A 2 -17.47 13.72 27.86
N LEU A 3 -17.39 12.40 27.95
CA LEU A 3 -17.32 11.66 29.22
C LEU A 3 -15.90 11.28 29.63
N CYS A 4 -14.92 11.48 28.76
CA CYS A 4 -13.54 11.12 29.02
C CYS A 4 -12.87 12.16 29.94
N ILE A 5 -12.30 11.70 31.05
CA ILE A 5 -11.60 12.55 32.04
C ILE A 5 -10.07 12.48 31.94
N GLY A 6 -9.52 11.81 30.93
CA GLY A 6 -8.08 11.70 30.72
C GLY A 6 -7.32 10.83 31.74
N CYS A 7 -8.00 9.96 32.48
CA CYS A 7 -7.41 9.19 33.58
C CYS A 7 -6.41 8.09 33.17
N ARG A 8 -6.22 7.81 31.89
CA ARG A 8 -5.30 6.81 31.30
C ARG A 8 -5.51 5.35 31.75
N ARG A 9 -6.59 5.02 32.48
CA ARG A 9 -6.88 3.62 32.90
C ARG A 9 -7.05 2.69 31.70
N CYS A 10 -7.58 3.18 30.58
CA CYS A 10 -7.69 2.42 29.34
C CYS A 10 -6.32 2.09 28.73
N GLU A 11 -5.30 2.96 28.85
CA GLU A 11 -3.93 2.67 28.44
C GLU A 11 -3.34 1.58 29.32
N GLN A 12 -3.48 1.72 30.65
CA GLN A 12 -3.00 0.74 31.61
C GLN A 12 -3.62 -0.64 31.40
N ALA A 13 -4.93 -0.70 31.21
CA ALA A 13 -5.63 -1.95 30.94
C ALA A 13 -5.21 -2.58 29.62
N CYS A 14 -5.01 -1.77 28.55
CA CYS A 14 -4.51 -2.25 27.28
C CYS A 14 -3.10 -2.85 27.41
N ASN A 15 -2.21 -2.17 28.14
CA ASN A 15 -0.86 -2.64 28.41
C ASN A 15 -0.88 -3.99 29.12
N LYS A 16 -1.66 -4.10 30.21
CA LYS A 16 -1.76 -5.32 31.02
C LYS A 16 -2.36 -6.50 30.25
N VAL A 17 -3.46 -6.26 29.51
CA VAL A 17 -4.20 -7.34 28.82
C VAL A 17 -3.42 -7.90 27.63
N ASN A 18 -2.62 -7.06 26.96
CA ASN A 18 -1.88 -7.46 25.77
C ASN A 18 -0.38 -7.70 26.05
N ASP A 19 0.00 -7.75 27.31
CA ASP A 19 1.39 -7.96 27.76
C ASP A 19 2.40 -7.05 27.02
N LEU A 20 2.05 -5.76 26.96
CA LEU A 20 2.89 -4.78 26.27
C LEU A 20 4.08 -4.37 27.15
N PRO A 21 5.19 -3.91 26.53
CA PRO A 21 6.34 -3.44 27.26
C PRO A 21 5.99 -2.37 28.31
N LYS A 22 6.74 -2.33 29.39
CA LYS A 22 6.56 -1.31 30.43
C LYS A 22 6.71 0.09 29.81
N PRO A 23 5.78 1.01 30.07
CA PRO A 23 5.86 2.36 29.54
C PRO A 23 7.02 3.13 30.17
N GLU A 24 7.58 4.08 29.46
CA GLU A 24 8.65 4.95 29.96
C GLU A 24 8.21 5.80 31.16
N LYS A 25 6.97 6.32 31.09
CA LYS A 25 6.35 7.10 32.17
C LYS A 25 5.17 6.31 32.75
N PRO A 26 4.99 6.29 34.07
CA PRO A 26 3.89 5.54 34.69
C PRO A 26 2.52 6.05 34.24
N PHE A 27 1.50 5.20 34.24
CA PHE A 27 0.14 5.57 33.85
C PHE A 27 -0.52 6.60 34.76
N THR A 28 0.01 6.77 35.98
CA THR A 28 -0.41 7.79 36.94
C THR A 28 0.15 9.18 36.64
N ASP A 29 1.20 9.28 35.81
CA ASP A 29 1.75 10.57 35.39
C ASP A 29 0.85 11.18 34.31
N LEU A 30 0.04 12.15 34.68
CA LEU A 30 -0.85 12.88 33.77
C LEU A 30 -0.14 13.99 32.98
N ASN A 31 1.11 14.32 33.30
CA ASN A 31 1.88 15.33 32.53
C ASN A 31 2.09 14.91 31.09
N VAL A 32 2.10 13.59 30.82
CA VAL A 32 2.20 13.05 29.46
C VAL A 32 1.04 13.49 28.55
N LEU A 33 -0.09 13.93 29.11
CA LEU A 33 -1.22 14.44 28.35
C LEU A 33 -0.99 15.82 27.76
N ASN A 34 0.04 16.55 28.22
CA ASN A 34 0.42 17.83 27.64
C ASN A 34 1.10 17.68 26.27
N GLU A 35 1.60 16.49 25.98
CA GLU A 35 2.21 16.14 24.70
C GLU A 35 1.20 15.38 23.82
N LYS A 36 1.24 15.66 22.51
CA LYS A 36 0.42 14.88 21.54
C LYS A 36 1.15 13.57 21.25
N ARG A 37 0.61 12.48 21.76
CA ARG A 37 1.18 11.13 21.55
C ARG A 37 0.45 10.41 20.43
N ARG A 38 1.19 9.59 19.71
CA ARG A 38 0.66 8.65 18.71
C ARG A 38 0.75 7.23 19.24
N THR A 39 -0.09 6.35 18.71
CA THR A 39 0.06 4.90 18.91
C THR A 39 1.39 4.43 18.35
N SER A 40 2.00 3.46 19.01
CA SER A 40 3.29 2.89 18.65
C SER A 40 3.24 1.36 18.76
N ALA A 41 4.34 0.70 18.43
CA ALA A 41 4.47 -0.74 18.65
C ALA A 41 4.35 -1.13 20.13
N LYS A 42 4.70 -0.23 21.04
CA LYS A 42 4.70 -0.44 22.50
C LYS A 42 3.43 0.11 23.19
N GLU A 43 2.74 1.04 22.55
CA GLU A 43 1.53 1.67 23.08
C GLU A 43 0.41 1.62 22.04
N TRP A 44 -0.45 0.61 22.11
CA TRP A 44 -1.53 0.39 21.15
C TRP A 44 -2.72 1.32 21.33
N THR A 45 -2.79 2.00 22.45
CA THR A 45 -3.78 3.02 22.73
C THR A 45 -3.16 4.14 23.54
N VAL A 46 -3.51 5.37 23.20
CA VAL A 46 -3.07 6.58 23.90
C VAL A 46 -4.24 7.52 24.12
N VAL A 47 -4.22 8.23 25.22
CA VAL A 47 -5.16 9.31 25.52
C VAL A 47 -4.42 10.63 25.36
N ASN A 48 -4.99 11.53 24.58
CA ASN A 48 -4.47 12.88 24.38
C ASN A 48 -5.43 13.92 24.92
N LYS A 49 -4.89 15.02 25.42
CA LYS A 49 -5.61 16.21 25.84
C LYS A 49 -5.63 17.21 24.69
N TYR A 50 -6.77 17.84 24.45
CA TYR A 50 -7.00 18.86 23.45
C TYR A 50 -7.62 20.08 24.11
N ARG A 51 -7.35 21.26 23.56
CA ARG A 51 -7.97 22.52 23.94
C ARG A 51 -8.60 23.15 22.70
N PRO A 52 -9.83 22.74 22.37
CA PRO A 52 -10.53 23.33 21.26
C PRO A 52 -10.81 24.81 21.51
N ALA A 53 -10.79 25.64 20.44
CA ALA A 53 -10.91 27.09 20.55
C ALA A 53 -12.24 27.54 21.19
N ASN A 54 -13.32 26.79 20.96
CA ASN A 54 -14.66 27.11 21.41
C ASN A 54 -15.05 26.37 22.70
N PHE A 55 -14.09 25.85 23.45
CA PHE A 55 -14.34 25.10 24.69
C PHE A 55 -13.51 25.64 25.85
N ASP A 56 -14.17 25.94 26.96
CA ASP A 56 -13.50 26.40 28.20
C ASP A 56 -12.75 25.30 28.94
N LYS A 57 -12.97 24.05 28.57
CA LYS A 57 -12.44 22.87 29.26
C LYS A 57 -11.60 22.01 28.34
N ASP A 58 -10.60 21.37 28.91
CA ASP A 58 -9.82 20.35 28.24
C ASP A 58 -10.72 19.19 27.77
N VAL A 59 -10.55 18.76 26.52
CA VAL A 59 -11.22 17.60 25.93
C VAL A 59 -10.21 16.46 25.79
N PHE A 60 -10.61 15.28 26.20
CA PHE A 60 -9.73 14.10 26.12
C PHE A 60 -10.25 13.13 25.07
N ARG A 61 -9.33 12.64 24.23
CA ARG A 61 -9.65 11.63 23.24
C ARG A 61 -8.68 10.44 23.32
N LYS A 62 -9.24 9.27 23.34
CA LYS A 62 -8.52 8.01 23.20
C LYS A 62 -8.28 7.73 21.72
N SER A 63 -7.04 7.44 21.35
CA SER A 63 -6.62 7.02 20.02
C SER A 63 -6.17 5.57 20.04
N GLN A 64 -6.68 4.77 19.12
CA GLN A 64 -6.31 3.38 18.87
C GLN A 64 -6.77 2.98 17.47
N CYS A 65 -6.64 1.71 17.10
CA CYS A 65 -7.16 1.20 15.83
C CYS A 65 -8.67 1.44 15.70
N MET A 66 -9.10 1.92 14.54
CA MET A 66 -10.52 2.16 14.25
C MET A 66 -11.25 0.88 13.84
N HIS A 67 -10.53 -0.21 13.58
CA HIS A 67 -11.11 -1.49 13.17
C HIS A 67 -12.13 -1.35 12.03
N CYS A 68 -11.67 -0.71 10.93
CA CYS A 68 -12.49 -0.41 9.75
C CYS A 68 -13.32 -1.61 9.30
N GLU A 69 -14.51 -1.35 8.74
CA GLU A 69 -15.34 -2.41 8.16
C GLU A 69 -14.63 -3.06 6.98
N GLU A 70 -14.04 -2.26 6.11
CA GLU A 70 -13.14 -2.69 5.03
C GLU A 70 -11.73 -2.16 5.29
N PRO A 71 -10.90 -2.90 6.05
CA PRO A 71 -9.63 -2.37 6.53
C PRO A 71 -8.61 -2.23 5.41
N ALA A 72 -8.20 -0.99 5.11
CA ALA A 72 -7.17 -0.68 4.13
C ALA A 72 -5.84 -1.40 4.41
N CYS A 73 -5.49 -1.60 5.68
CA CYS A 73 -4.29 -2.36 6.07
C CYS A 73 -4.36 -3.84 5.68
N ALA A 74 -5.56 -4.45 5.67
CA ALA A 74 -5.75 -5.83 5.21
C ALA A 74 -5.77 -5.89 3.67
N SER A 75 -6.46 -4.95 3.03
CA SER A 75 -6.50 -4.84 1.56
C SER A 75 -5.10 -4.62 0.96
N ALA A 76 -4.26 -3.80 1.60
CA ALA A 76 -2.91 -3.52 1.16
C ALA A 76 -1.90 -4.64 1.46
N CYS A 77 -2.26 -5.61 2.30
CA CYS A 77 -1.34 -6.66 2.74
C CYS A 77 -1.32 -7.83 1.75
N PHE A 78 -0.29 -7.90 0.91
CA PHE A 78 -0.17 -8.95 -0.10
C PHE A 78 0.06 -10.36 0.49
N VAL A 79 0.57 -10.47 1.72
CA VAL A 79 0.72 -11.74 2.46
C VAL A 79 -0.48 -12.04 3.36
N LYS A 80 -1.53 -11.21 3.35
CA LYS A 80 -2.76 -11.38 4.13
C LYS A 80 -2.54 -11.57 5.64
N ALA A 81 -1.54 -10.88 6.21
CA ALA A 81 -1.26 -10.93 7.64
C ALA A 81 -2.35 -10.23 8.50
N PHE A 82 -3.29 -9.51 7.91
CA PHE A 82 -4.41 -8.90 8.62
C PHE A 82 -5.72 -9.57 8.26
N THR A 83 -6.54 -9.84 9.30
CA THR A 83 -7.85 -10.46 9.15
C THR A 83 -8.92 -9.60 9.81
N LYS A 84 -10.00 -9.32 9.10
CA LYS A 84 -11.25 -8.76 9.66
C LYS A 84 -12.08 -9.93 10.20
N ASN A 85 -12.38 -9.90 11.49
CA ASN A 85 -13.14 -10.94 12.16
C ASN A 85 -14.63 -10.56 12.28
N PRO A 86 -15.52 -11.54 12.43
CA PRO A 86 -16.97 -11.31 12.59
C PRO A 86 -17.34 -10.47 13.83
N ASP A 87 -16.51 -10.47 14.86
CA ASP A 87 -16.66 -9.65 16.08
C ASP A 87 -16.28 -8.17 15.87
N GLY A 88 -15.97 -7.79 14.62
CA GLY A 88 -15.57 -6.44 14.25
C GLY A 88 -14.09 -6.13 14.47
N SER A 89 -13.32 -7.04 15.05
CA SER A 89 -11.88 -6.85 15.24
C SER A 89 -11.12 -7.00 13.92
N VAL A 90 -9.99 -6.30 13.83
CA VAL A 90 -8.99 -6.53 12.79
C VAL A 90 -7.75 -7.03 13.50
N THR A 91 -7.43 -8.30 13.32
CA THR A 91 -6.27 -8.95 13.93
C THR A 91 -5.07 -8.97 13.00
N TYR A 92 -3.92 -9.30 13.53
CA TYR A 92 -2.65 -9.35 12.82
C TYR A 92 -1.92 -10.64 13.18
N ASP A 93 -1.48 -11.36 12.17
CA ASP A 93 -0.64 -12.55 12.30
C ASP A 93 0.83 -12.21 12.01
N PRO A 94 1.70 -12.23 13.02
CA PRO A 94 3.11 -11.94 12.85
C PRO A 94 3.86 -13.00 12.04
N THR A 95 3.36 -14.23 11.95
CA THR A 95 4.04 -15.34 11.26
C THR A 95 4.03 -15.17 9.74
N LEU A 96 3.02 -14.48 9.21
CA LEU A 96 2.89 -14.18 7.79
C LEU A 96 3.59 -12.87 7.38
N CYS A 97 3.94 -12.02 8.35
CA CYS A 97 4.40 -10.68 8.07
C CYS A 97 5.85 -10.66 7.57
N VAL A 98 6.07 -10.00 6.44
CA VAL A 98 7.42 -9.77 5.86
C VAL A 98 8.00 -8.39 6.21
N GLY A 99 7.35 -7.60 7.06
CA GLY A 99 7.86 -6.30 7.52
C GLY A 99 7.86 -5.17 6.47
N CYS A 100 7.12 -5.28 5.37
CA CYS A 100 7.10 -4.29 4.29
C CYS A 100 6.52 -2.92 4.66
N ARG A 101 5.82 -2.79 5.78
CA ARG A 101 5.21 -1.56 6.33
C ARG A 101 4.11 -0.93 5.46
N TYR A 102 3.70 -1.57 4.36
CA TYR A 102 2.68 -0.99 3.49
C TYR A 102 1.34 -0.74 4.23
N CYS A 103 0.99 -1.58 5.19
CA CYS A 103 -0.17 -1.38 6.07
C CYS A 103 -0.12 -0.07 6.89
N MET A 104 1.08 0.45 7.19
CA MET A 104 1.24 1.73 7.88
C MET A 104 0.93 2.89 6.95
N VAL A 105 1.39 2.82 5.69
CA VAL A 105 1.11 3.83 4.66
C VAL A 105 -0.35 3.81 4.25
N ALA A 106 -0.94 2.62 4.11
CA ALA A 106 -2.33 2.45 3.70
C ALA A 106 -3.34 2.88 4.78
N CYS A 107 -2.93 2.98 6.06
CA CYS A 107 -3.84 3.33 7.15
C CYS A 107 -4.18 4.83 7.15
N PRO A 108 -5.42 5.24 6.87
CA PRO A 108 -5.81 6.66 6.83
C PRO A 108 -5.78 7.31 8.22
N PHE A 109 -5.74 6.49 9.28
CA PHE A 109 -5.71 6.93 10.68
C PHE A 109 -4.29 6.90 11.28
N ASN A 110 -3.29 6.46 10.53
CA ASN A 110 -1.87 6.37 10.96
C ASN A 110 -1.67 5.57 12.26
N ILE A 111 -2.34 4.44 12.41
CA ILE A 111 -2.38 3.69 13.67
C ILE A 111 -1.29 2.62 13.81
N PRO A 112 -1.01 1.77 12.79
CA PRO A 112 -0.06 0.68 12.97
C PRO A 112 1.33 1.19 13.37
N GLY A 113 1.89 0.63 14.43
CA GLY A 113 3.25 0.88 14.87
C GLY A 113 4.19 -0.23 14.44
N TYR A 114 5.46 0.07 14.26
CA TYR A 114 6.48 -0.87 13.81
C TYR A 114 7.60 -0.98 14.84
N THR A 115 8.10 -2.19 15.09
CA THR A 115 9.18 -2.45 16.03
C THR A 115 10.54 -2.21 15.39
N TYR A 116 10.99 -0.96 15.34
CA TYR A 116 12.28 -0.59 14.74
C TYR A 116 13.50 -1.11 15.52
N ASP A 117 13.31 -1.52 16.77
CA ASP A 117 14.31 -2.10 17.65
C ASP A 117 14.58 -3.60 17.37
N ARG A 118 13.85 -4.21 16.44
CA ARG A 118 14.01 -5.61 16.04
C ARG A 118 14.51 -5.69 14.60
N ALA A 119 15.81 -5.87 14.41
CA ALA A 119 16.42 -5.87 13.08
C ALA A 119 16.02 -7.08 12.20
N LEU A 120 15.97 -8.28 12.80
CA LEU A 120 15.77 -9.52 12.03
C LEU A 120 14.31 -9.97 11.93
N ASN A 121 13.47 -9.60 12.88
CA ASN A 121 12.05 -9.98 12.89
C ASN A 121 11.19 -8.82 13.39
N PRO A 122 11.07 -7.75 12.59
CA PRO A 122 10.25 -6.61 12.95
C PRO A 122 8.77 -6.97 12.87
N LEU A 123 7.98 -6.45 13.80
CA LEU A 123 6.55 -6.67 13.89
C LEU A 123 5.77 -5.38 13.67
N VAL A 124 4.61 -5.51 13.07
CA VAL A 124 3.61 -4.45 13.08
C VAL A 124 2.70 -4.66 14.27
N GLN A 125 2.50 -3.62 15.06
CA GLN A 125 1.70 -3.69 16.29
C GLN A 125 0.58 -2.66 16.25
N LYS A 126 -0.60 -3.06 16.69
CA LYS A 126 -1.77 -2.20 16.83
C LYS A 126 -2.81 -2.84 17.75
N CYS A 127 -3.79 -2.08 18.17
CA CYS A 127 -4.94 -2.62 18.91
C CYS A 127 -5.60 -3.78 18.15
N THR A 128 -5.92 -4.86 18.85
CA THR A 128 -6.59 -6.06 18.34
C THR A 128 -8.08 -6.12 18.74
N LEU A 129 -8.62 -5.05 19.34
CA LEU A 129 -9.93 -5.02 20.00
C LEU A 129 -10.06 -6.05 21.14
N CYS A 130 -8.93 -6.49 21.68
CA CYS A 130 -8.86 -7.59 22.64
C CYS A 130 -9.55 -8.88 22.13
N HIS A 131 -9.38 -9.22 20.85
CA HIS A 131 -10.02 -10.36 20.20
C HIS A 131 -10.00 -11.66 21.03
N PRO A 132 -8.90 -12.09 21.66
CA PRO A 132 -8.92 -13.29 22.52
C PRO A 132 -9.94 -13.19 23.66
N ARG A 133 -10.08 -12.01 24.29
CA ARG A 133 -11.08 -11.79 25.35
C ARG A 133 -12.51 -11.83 24.82
N LEU A 134 -12.72 -11.29 23.60
CA LEU A 134 -14.04 -11.33 22.96
C LEU A 134 -14.48 -12.77 22.67
N GLN A 135 -13.55 -13.64 22.28
CA GLN A 135 -13.82 -15.07 22.10
C GLN A 135 -14.22 -15.77 23.40
N GLU A 136 -13.77 -15.27 24.55
CA GLU A 136 -14.16 -15.74 25.87
C GLU A 136 -15.45 -15.05 26.40
N GLY A 137 -16.11 -14.22 25.58
CA GLY A 137 -17.29 -13.46 25.99
C GLY A 137 -17.01 -12.30 26.96
N LYS A 138 -15.73 -11.90 27.14
CA LYS A 138 -15.31 -10.81 28.01
C LYS A 138 -15.24 -9.50 27.24
N LEU A 139 -15.44 -8.39 27.93
CA LEU A 139 -15.29 -7.05 27.37
C LEU A 139 -13.81 -6.74 27.03
N PRO A 140 -13.57 -5.84 26.05
CA PRO A 140 -12.23 -5.27 25.84
C PRO A 140 -11.71 -4.62 27.13
N GLY A 141 -10.44 -4.85 27.48
CA GLY A 141 -9.90 -4.38 28.76
C GLY A 141 -9.99 -2.86 28.97
N CYS A 142 -9.90 -2.08 27.91
CA CYS A 142 -10.05 -0.62 28.00
C CYS A 142 -11.50 -0.18 28.29
N VAL A 143 -12.50 -0.94 27.85
CA VAL A 143 -13.91 -0.67 28.12
C VAL A 143 -14.22 -1.00 29.59
N GLU A 144 -13.81 -2.17 30.04
CA GLU A 144 -13.99 -2.63 31.42
C GLU A 144 -13.32 -1.69 32.44
N ALA A 145 -12.15 -1.16 32.10
CA ALA A 145 -11.41 -0.26 32.99
C ALA A 145 -11.88 1.21 32.97
N CYS A 146 -12.86 1.57 32.13
CA CYS A 146 -13.30 2.95 31.98
C CYS A 146 -14.23 3.37 33.12
N PRO A 147 -13.81 4.24 34.07
CA PRO A 147 -14.60 4.56 35.25
C PRO A 147 -15.82 5.44 34.97
N THR A 148 -15.78 6.18 33.84
CA THR A 148 -16.87 7.12 33.47
C THR A 148 -17.85 6.54 32.46
N GLY A 149 -17.65 5.29 32.00
CA GLY A 149 -18.45 4.73 30.92
C GLY A 149 -18.31 5.47 29.59
N ALA A 150 -17.20 6.22 29.40
CA ALA A 150 -16.93 6.91 28.13
C ALA A 150 -16.68 5.94 26.96
N LEU A 151 -16.33 4.70 27.29
CA LEU A 151 -16.12 3.63 26.33
C LEU A 151 -17.27 2.62 26.47
N VAL A 152 -17.97 2.37 25.38
CA VAL A 152 -19.10 1.44 25.32
C VAL A 152 -18.78 0.39 24.27
N PHE A 153 -19.12 -0.87 24.55
CA PHE A 153 -18.93 -1.99 23.64
C PHE A 153 -20.26 -2.69 23.37
N GLY A 154 -20.48 -3.10 22.13
CA GLY A 154 -21.70 -3.79 21.70
C GLY A 154 -21.71 -3.99 20.18
N LYS A 155 -22.85 -4.45 19.68
CA LYS A 155 -23.05 -4.57 18.23
C LYS A 155 -23.01 -3.19 17.58
N ARG A 156 -22.30 -3.05 16.47
CA ARG A 156 -22.12 -1.77 15.78
C ARG A 156 -23.45 -1.04 15.51
N LYS A 157 -24.45 -1.77 15.00
CA LYS A 157 -25.78 -1.19 14.70
C LYS A 157 -26.45 -0.58 15.95
N ASP A 158 -26.35 -1.26 17.09
CA ASP A 158 -26.93 -0.78 18.36
C ASP A 158 -26.14 0.43 18.87
N LEU A 159 -24.81 0.41 18.73
CA LEU A 159 -23.96 1.54 19.14
C LEU A 159 -24.18 2.79 18.29
N VAL A 160 -24.39 2.65 16.98
CA VAL A 160 -24.78 3.77 16.10
C VAL A 160 -26.10 4.39 16.61
N LYS A 161 -27.09 3.56 16.87
CA LYS A 161 -28.38 4.04 17.42
C LYS A 161 -28.20 4.78 18.76
N ILE A 162 -27.46 4.19 19.69
CA ILE A 162 -27.16 4.82 20.99
C ILE A 162 -26.41 6.16 20.79
N ALA A 163 -25.52 6.24 19.82
CA ALA A 163 -24.78 7.48 19.52
C ALA A 163 -25.73 8.58 19.03
N TRP A 164 -26.61 8.26 18.08
CA TRP A 164 -27.61 9.19 17.56
C TRP A 164 -28.66 9.57 18.61
N ASP A 165 -29.12 8.62 19.42
CA ASP A 165 -30.06 8.89 20.54
C ASP A 165 -29.44 9.90 21.54
N ARG A 166 -28.12 9.78 21.83
CA ARG A 166 -27.41 10.74 22.70
C ARG A 166 -27.25 12.12 22.05
N ILE A 167 -26.93 12.18 20.75
CA ILE A 167 -26.82 13.43 20.02
C ILE A 167 -28.18 14.14 19.99
N THR A 168 -29.25 13.42 19.70
CA THR A 168 -30.62 13.96 19.62
C THR A 168 -31.12 14.41 20.98
N ALA A 169 -30.79 13.68 22.05
CA ALA A 169 -31.17 14.05 23.42
C ALA A 169 -30.41 15.27 23.96
N HIS A 170 -29.19 15.53 23.44
CA HIS A 170 -28.32 16.58 23.93
C HIS A 170 -27.63 17.30 22.78
N PRO A 171 -28.34 17.97 21.84
CA PRO A 171 -27.77 18.62 20.68
C PRO A 171 -26.81 19.76 21.04
N GLU A 172 -26.98 20.37 22.21
CA GLU A 172 -26.09 21.42 22.74
C GLU A 172 -24.73 20.86 23.18
N ARG A 173 -24.64 19.55 23.40
CA ARG A 173 -23.47 18.89 23.96
C ARG A 173 -22.64 18.13 22.93
N TYR A 174 -23.21 17.79 21.80
CA TYR A 174 -22.59 16.95 20.79
C TYR A 174 -22.67 17.59 19.42
N GLN A 175 -21.63 17.41 18.63
CA GLN A 175 -21.67 17.66 17.18
C GLN A 175 -22.69 16.72 16.53
N ASN A 176 -23.42 17.20 15.54
CA ASN A 176 -24.41 16.41 14.81
C ASN A 176 -23.74 15.44 13.81
N HIS A 177 -22.83 14.64 14.34
CA HIS A 177 -22.04 13.67 13.55
C HIS A 177 -21.49 12.55 14.43
N VAL A 178 -21.51 11.32 13.90
CA VAL A 178 -20.89 10.15 14.52
C VAL A 178 -19.66 9.77 13.70
N TYR A 179 -18.49 10.22 14.15
CA TYR A 179 -17.25 9.92 13.46
C TYR A 179 -16.93 8.42 13.49
N GLY A 180 -16.65 7.86 12.34
CA GLY A 180 -16.44 6.41 12.13
C GLY A 180 -17.68 5.69 11.64
N GLU A 181 -18.82 6.35 11.53
CA GLU A 181 -20.02 5.74 10.94
C GLU A 181 -19.85 5.52 9.44
N HIS A 182 -19.34 6.51 8.73
CA HIS A 182 -19.20 6.50 7.27
C HIS A 182 -17.76 6.68 6.77
N GLU A 183 -16.89 7.27 7.58
CA GLU A 183 -15.51 7.55 7.18
C GLU A 183 -14.79 6.28 6.72
N MET A 184 -14.19 6.35 5.50
CA MET A 184 -13.48 5.24 4.88
C MET A 184 -14.29 3.94 4.79
N GLY A 185 -15.60 4.04 4.50
CA GLY A 185 -16.50 2.87 4.45
C GLY A 185 -17.02 2.42 5.80
N GLY A 186 -16.79 3.22 6.84
CA GLY A 186 -17.18 2.93 8.22
C GLY A 186 -16.13 2.19 9.03
N THR A 187 -16.26 2.30 10.35
CA THR A 187 -15.35 1.68 11.33
C THR A 187 -16.12 1.01 12.45
N ALA A 188 -15.52 0.04 13.14
CA ALA A 188 -16.09 -0.56 14.34
C ALA A 188 -15.81 0.26 15.60
N TRP A 189 -14.93 1.26 15.53
CA TRP A 189 -14.72 2.22 16.60
C TRP A 189 -15.27 3.58 16.19
N MET A 190 -16.31 4.03 16.85
CA MET A 190 -16.97 5.29 16.57
C MET A 190 -16.76 6.28 17.71
N THR A 191 -16.87 7.57 17.39
CA THR A 191 -16.65 8.64 18.35
C THR A 191 -17.72 9.72 18.19
N ILE A 192 -18.36 10.12 19.28
CA ILE A 192 -19.15 11.34 19.39
C ILE A 192 -18.36 12.38 20.18
N SER A 193 -18.45 13.63 19.80
CA SER A 193 -17.70 14.74 20.39
C SER A 193 -18.56 15.99 20.53
N GLY A 194 -18.30 16.77 21.58
CA GLY A 194 -18.85 18.12 21.68
C GLY A 194 -18.00 19.13 20.91
N ALA A 195 -16.69 18.93 20.85
CA ALA A 195 -15.78 19.75 20.06
C ALA A 195 -15.71 19.25 18.62
N GLU A 196 -15.31 20.11 17.69
CA GLU A 196 -15.04 19.75 16.30
C GLU A 196 -14.03 18.60 16.21
N PHE A 197 -14.27 17.66 15.31
CA PHE A 197 -13.42 16.46 15.21
C PHE A 197 -11.99 16.81 14.80
N LYS A 198 -11.79 17.80 13.95
CA LYS A 198 -10.45 18.31 13.58
C LYS A 198 -9.68 18.84 14.79
N GLU A 199 -10.33 19.56 15.69
CA GLU A 199 -9.71 20.11 16.89
C GLU A 199 -9.30 19.05 17.90
N VAL A 200 -9.99 17.90 17.91
CA VAL A 200 -9.60 16.74 18.71
C VAL A 200 -8.72 15.75 17.94
N GLY A 201 -8.16 16.17 16.79
CA GLY A 201 -7.18 15.43 16.01
C GLY A 201 -7.74 14.25 15.22
N LEU A 202 -9.02 14.33 14.82
CA LEU A 202 -9.64 13.41 13.85
C LEU A 202 -9.72 14.10 12.50
N ASN A 203 -9.37 13.37 11.44
CA ASN A 203 -9.45 13.90 10.09
C ASN A 203 -10.83 13.59 9.51
N GLU A 204 -11.56 14.63 9.12
CA GLU A 204 -12.89 14.52 8.50
C GLU A 204 -12.82 14.43 6.98
N ASP A 205 -11.66 14.74 6.39
CA ASP A 205 -11.45 14.77 4.93
C ASP A 205 -11.08 13.39 4.35
N LEU A 206 -11.59 12.30 4.96
CA LEU A 206 -11.26 10.93 4.56
C LEU A 206 -12.22 10.34 3.52
N GLY A 207 -13.35 11.02 3.26
CA GLY A 207 -14.41 10.48 2.41
C GLY A 207 -15.15 9.30 3.04
N THR A 208 -16.22 8.86 2.36
CA THR A 208 -17.12 7.81 2.85
C THR A 208 -16.87 6.45 2.22
N LYS A 209 -16.03 6.36 1.17
CA LYS A 209 -15.72 5.10 0.49
C LYS A 209 -14.53 4.42 1.14
N ALA A 210 -14.59 3.10 1.22
CA ALA A 210 -13.44 2.31 1.65
C ALA A 210 -12.26 2.44 0.67
N ALA A 211 -11.03 2.33 1.18
CA ALA A 211 -9.83 2.48 0.34
C ALA A 211 -9.80 1.49 -0.85
N GLY A 212 -10.30 0.26 -0.65
CA GLY A 212 -10.40 -0.75 -1.70
C GLY A 212 -11.36 -0.39 -2.85
N GLU A 213 -12.42 0.37 -2.56
CA GLU A 213 -13.40 0.76 -3.56
C GLU A 213 -12.83 1.70 -4.63
N TYR A 214 -11.87 2.56 -4.27
CA TYR A 214 -11.22 3.47 -5.23
C TYR A 214 -10.44 2.73 -6.32
N THR A 215 -9.98 1.53 -6.05
CA THR A 215 -9.22 0.71 -7.01
C THR A 215 -10.03 -0.46 -7.58
N ALA A 216 -11.21 -0.77 -7.02
CA ALA A 216 -12.04 -1.92 -7.40
C ALA A 216 -12.41 -1.93 -8.88
N GLY A 217 -12.77 -0.77 -9.43
CA GLY A 217 -13.09 -0.64 -10.86
C GLY A 217 -11.92 -0.97 -11.78
N ALA A 218 -10.75 -0.41 -11.48
CA ALA A 218 -9.53 -0.67 -12.25
C ALA A 218 -9.08 -2.13 -12.12
N LEU A 219 -9.09 -2.68 -10.90
CA LEU A 219 -8.75 -4.08 -10.64
C LEU A 219 -9.76 -5.04 -11.27
N GLY A 220 -11.04 -4.70 -11.27
CA GLY A 220 -12.09 -5.47 -11.93
C GLY A 220 -11.96 -5.53 -13.46
N ALA A 221 -11.34 -4.52 -14.08
CA ALA A 221 -11.06 -4.51 -15.51
C ALA A 221 -9.86 -5.42 -15.90
N VAL A 222 -8.95 -5.72 -14.96
CA VAL A 222 -7.75 -6.52 -15.25
C VAL A 222 -8.05 -7.90 -15.83
N PRO A 223 -8.97 -8.72 -15.26
CA PRO A 223 -9.29 -10.02 -15.82
C PRO A 223 -9.84 -9.92 -17.25
N MET A 224 -10.64 -8.88 -17.53
CA MET A 224 -11.18 -8.64 -18.86
C MET A 224 -10.07 -8.29 -19.85
N VAL A 225 -9.16 -7.39 -19.49
CA VAL A 225 -8.01 -7.01 -20.32
C VAL A 225 -7.10 -8.21 -20.56
N VAL A 226 -6.75 -8.96 -19.50
CA VAL A 226 -5.93 -10.17 -19.61
C VAL A 226 -6.60 -11.26 -20.45
N GLY A 227 -7.93 -11.38 -20.38
CA GLY A 227 -8.70 -12.33 -21.17
C GLY A 227 -8.84 -11.94 -22.65
N ILE A 228 -9.00 -10.64 -22.95
CA ILE A 228 -9.14 -10.14 -24.33
C ILE A 228 -7.85 -10.31 -25.14
N TRP A 229 -6.68 -10.02 -24.53
CA TRP A 229 -5.40 -10.10 -25.25
C TRP A 229 -5.09 -11.49 -25.83
N PRO A 230 -5.21 -12.60 -25.11
CA PRO A 230 -5.04 -13.93 -25.69
C PRO A 230 -6.01 -14.23 -26.83
N VAL A 231 -7.26 -13.77 -26.73
CA VAL A 231 -8.27 -13.97 -27.78
C VAL A 231 -7.91 -13.17 -29.03
N LEU A 232 -7.54 -11.90 -28.89
CA LEU A 232 -7.12 -11.04 -30.00
C LEU A 232 -5.85 -11.56 -30.67
N LEU A 233 -4.85 -11.90 -29.86
CA LEU A 233 -3.57 -12.42 -30.37
C LEU A 233 -3.75 -13.81 -30.98
N GLY A 234 -4.55 -14.67 -30.36
CA GLY A 234 -4.90 -15.98 -30.91
C GLY A 234 -5.69 -15.86 -32.22
N GLY A 235 -6.64 -14.93 -32.28
CA GLY A 235 -7.39 -14.62 -33.52
C GLY A 235 -6.46 -14.08 -34.61
N ALA A 236 -5.61 -13.14 -34.30
CA ALA A 236 -4.62 -12.61 -35.24
C ALA A 236 -3.66 -13.71 -35.74
N TYR A 237 -3.17 -14.54 -34.81
CA TYR A 237 -2.33 -15.70 -35.14
C TYR A 237 -3.06 -16.68 -36.07
N ALA A 238 -4.31 -17.03 -35.76
CA ALA A 238 -5.11 -17.93 -36.58
C ALA A 238 -5.35 -17.38 -37.99
N ILE A 239 -5.65 -16.09 -38.11
CA ILE A 239 -5.83 -15.40 -39.38
C ILE A 239 -4.52 -15.38 -40.19
N THR A 240 -3.42 -15.06 -39.53
CA THR A 240 -2.08 -15.04 -40.18
C THR A 240 -1.71 -16.43 -40.67
N LYS A 241 -1.88 -17.44 -39.82
CA LYS A 241 -1.60 -18.83 -40.17
C LYS A 241 -2.48 -19.34 -41.33
N ARG A 242 -3.74 -18.95 -41.34
CA ARG A 242 -4.65 -19.28 -42.44
C ARG A 242 -4.24 -18.57 -43.75
N LYS A 243 -3.84 -17.31 -43.68
CA LYS A 243 -3.30 -16.59 -44.85
C LYS A 243 -2.02 -17.25 -45.37
N GLU A 244 -1.11 -17.67 -44.50
CA GLU A 244 0.09 -18.41 -44.89
C GLU A 244 -0.24 -19.76 -45.53
N GLN A 245 -1.26 -20.47 -45.01
CA GLN A 245 -1.73 -21.72 -45.64
C GLN A 245 -2.33 -21.49 -47.03
N ILE A 246 -3.23 -20.49 -47.15
CA ILE A 246 -3.82 -20.13 -48.42
C ILE A 246 -2.75 -19.69 -49.42
N ALA A 247 -1.82 -18.84 -49.02
CA ALA A 247 -0.72 -18.41 -49.86
C ALA A 247 0.19 -19.57 -50.29
N LYS A 248 0.40 -20.57 -49.44
CA LYS A 248 1.11 -21.81 -49.81
C LYS A 248 0.32 -22.68 -50.78
N GLU A 249 -0.99 -22.79 -50.55
CA GLU A 249 -1.88 -23.51 -51.49
C GLU A 249 -1.94 -22.84 -52.84
N GLU A 250 -2.14 -21.51 -52.88
CA GLU A 250 -2.11 -20.72 -54.13
C GLU A 250 -0.74 -20.78 -54.82
N GLN A 251 0.34 -20.74 -54.06
CA GLN A 251 1.70 -20.89 -54.58
C GLN A 251 1.95 -22.29 -55.14
N ASN A 252 1.46 -23.31 -54.44
CA ASN A 252 1.51 -24.70 -54.93
C ASN A 252 0.66 -24.88 -56.17
N ASP A 253 -0.53 -24.33 -56.20
CA ASP A 253 -1.44 -24.40 -57.37
C ASP A 253 -0.84 -23.63 -58.56
N ALA A 254 -0.26 -22.46 -58.34
CA ALA A 254 0.45 -21.70 -59.36
C ALA A 254 1.70 -22.44 -59.91
N VAL A 255 2.44 -23.07 -58.98
CA VAL A 255 3.61 -23.90 -59.35
C VAL A 255 3.13 -25.14 -60.15
N ASN A 256 2.10 -25.79 -59.67
CA ASN A 256 1.55 -26.96 -60.38
C ASN A 256 0.98 -26.59 -61.77
N ALA A 257 0.31 -25.43 -61.86
CA ALA A 257 -0.13 -24.91 -63.19
C ALA A 257 1.02 -24.50 -64.10
N ALA A 258 2.10 -23.93 -63.54
CA ALA A 258 3.30 -23.61 -64.32
C ALA A 258 4.05 -24.85 -64.81
N VAL A 259 4.15 -25.86 -63.90
CA VAL A 259 4.75 -27.17 -64.24
C VAL A 259 3.91 -27.85 -65.35
N ALA A 260 2.59 -27.89 -65.19
CA ALA A 260 1.73 -28.47 -66.21
C ALA A 260 1.86 -27.79 -67.56
N ARG A 261 2.03 -26.46 -67.63
CA ARG A 261 2.26 -25.73 -68.87
C ARG A 261 3.65 -25.99 -69.46
N THR A 262 4.66 -26.17 -68.59
CA THR A 262 6.00 -26.49 -69.08
C THR A 262 6.11 -27.96 -69.52
N GLU A 263 5.28 -28.86 -68.93
CA GLU A 263 5.20 -30.23 -69.35
C GLU A 263 4.60 -30.39 -70.77
N GLU A 264 3.69 -29.51 -71.13
CA GLU A 264 3.13 -29.48 -72.51
C GLU A 264 4.14 -28.94 -73.56
N GLU A 265 5.08 -28.08 -73.17
CA GLU A 265 5.98 -27.39 -74.08
C GLU A 265 7.39 -28.02 -74.21
N ALA A 266 7.84 -28.72 -73.18
CA ALA A 266 9.20 -29.28 -73.16
C ALA A 266 9.25 -30.77 -73.49
N ALA A 267 10.11 -31.13 -74.41
CA ALA A 267 10.35 -32.51 -74.81
C ALA A 267 10.70 -33.40 -73.59
N LYS A 268 10.00 -34.52 -73.47
CA LYS A 268 9.98 -35.53 -72.38
C LYS A 268 11.27 -35.90 -71.69
N LYS A 269 12.45 -35.48 -72.14
CA LYS A 269 13.76 -35.87 -71.58
C LYS A 269 14.36 -34.86 -70.58
N LEU A 270 13.94 -33.61 -70.58
CA LEU A 270 14.49 -32.60 -69.65
C LEU A 270 13.68 -32.55 -68.32
N GLN A 271 12.49 -33.04 -68.34
CA GLN A 271 11.48 -32.91 -67.32
C GLN A 271 11.81 -33.64 -66.01
N ALA A 272 12.31 -34.88 -66.13
CA ALA A 272 12.61 -35.69 -64.92
C ALA A 272 13.79 -35.17 -64.06
N SER A 273 14.74 -34.46 -64.69
CA SER A 273 15.90 -33.89 -64.00
C SER A 273 15.59 -32.50 -63.41
N LEU A 274 14.67 -31.70 -64.08
CA LEU A 274 14.25 -30.40 -63.64
C LEU A 274 13.29 -30.50 -62.41
N ASP A 275 12.38 -31.48 -62.47
CA ASP A 275 11.44 -31.74 -61.39
C ASP A 275 12.15 -32.15 -60.07
N LYS A 276 13.25 -32.91 -60.20
CA LYS A 276 14.04 -33.30 -59.03
C LYS A 276 14.78 -32.14 -58.39
N ALA A 277 15.38 -31.28 -59.19
CA ALA A 277 16.06 -30.07 -58.73
C ALA A 277 15.12 -29.02 -58.16
N ALA A 278 13.92 -28.84 -58.79
CA ALA A 278 12.90 -27.91 -58.27
C ALA A 278 12.32 -28.32 -56.91
N LYS A 279 12.10 -29.63 -56.69
CA LYS A 279 11.60 -30.16 -55.40
C LYS A 279 12.64 -30.05 -54.25
N GLU A 280 13.92 -30.20 -54.58
CA GLU A 280 15.00 -30.05 -53.57
C GLU A 280 15.20 -28.54 -53.20
N ALA A 281 15.17 -27.65 -54.19
CA ALA A 281 15.27 -26.20 -53.98
C ALA A 281 14.09 -25.62 -53.19
N ALA A 282 12.86 -26.14 -53.42
CA ALA A 282 11.68 -25.75 -52.66
C ALA A 282 11.76 -26.21 -51.17
N LYS A 283 12.23 -27.44 -50.93
CA LYS A 283 12.42 -27.94 -49.56
C LYS A 283 13.49 -27.17 -48.80
N GLU A 284 14.58 -26.81 -49.45
CA GLU A 284 15.66 -26.03 -48.87
C GLU A 284 15.19 -24.59 -48.50
N LYS A 285 14.41 -24.01 -49.43
CA LYS A 285 13.82 -22.69 -49.23
C LYS A 285 12.76 -22.66 -48.09
N ASP A 286 11.90 -23.67 -48.04
CA ASP A 286 10.89 -23.80 -46.99
C ASP A 286 11.55 -24.01 -45.60
N ARG A 287 12.69 -24.72 -45.57
CA ARG A 287 13.46 -24.92 -44.35
C ARG A 287 14.13 -23.61 -43.90
N ALA A 288 14.73 -22.88 -44.82
CA ALA A 288 15.36 -21.60 -44.51
C ALA A 288 14.34 -20.55 -44.02
N VAL A 289 13.20 -20.47 -44.69
CA VAL A 289 12.11 -19.53 -44.30
C VAL A 289 11.49 -19.91 -42.92
N ALA A 290 11.29 -21.22 -42.64
CA ALA A 290 10.78 -21.65 -41.35
C ALA A 290 11.75 -21.37 -40.20
N ASP A 291 13.07 -21.52 -40.45
CA ASP A 291 14.10 -21.22 -39.47
C ASP A 291 14.26 -19.71 -39.24
N GLU A 292 14.10 -18.90 -40.29
CA GLU A 292 14.19 -17.44 -40.18
C GLU A 292 12.96 -16.82 -39.49
N VAL A 293 11.75 -17.31 -39.79
CA VAL A 293 10.54 -16.89 -39.11
C VAL A 293 10.58 -17.29 -37.62
N LYS A 294 11.07 -18.50 -37.31
CA LYS A 294 11.21 -18.98 -35.93
C LYS A 294 12.22 -18.13 -35.15
N LYS A 295 13.29 -17.71 -35.80
CA LYS A 295 14.32 -16.84 -35.21
C LYS A 295 13.79 -15.42 -34.95
N ALA A 296 13.08 -14.85 -35.95
CA ALA A 296 12.50 -13.52 -35.82
C ALA A 296 11.41 -13.44 -34.72
N VAL A 297 10.61 -14.48 -34.57
CA VAL A 297 9.60 -14.55 -33.48
C VAL A 297 10.29 -14.64 -32.13
N ALA A 298 11.35 -15.45 -31.98
CA ALA A 298 12.07 -15.57 -30.73
C ALA A 298 12.78 -14.26 -30.34
N GLU A 299 13.40 -13.59 -31.30
CA GLU A 299 14.05 -12.29 -31.09
C GLU A 299 13.05 -11.17 -30.73
N ALA A 300 11.85 -11.19 -31.32
CA ALA A 300 10.77 -10.25 -31.00
C ALA A 300 10.19 -10.50 -29.58
N GLU A 301 10.04 -11.76 -29.20
CA GLU A 301 9.59 -12.12 -27.84
C GLU A 301 10.62 -11.73 -26.77
N GLU A 302 11.91 -11.91 -27.06
CA GLU A 302 12.99 -11.52 -26.16
C GLU A 302 13.10 -9.99 -26.04
N ALA A 303 12.99 -9.27 -27.16
CA ALA A 303 12.99 -7.81 -27.17
C ALA A 303 11.80 -7.21 -26.40
N LEU A 304 10.60 -7.81 -26.54
CA LEU A 304 9.41 -7.36 -25.83
C LEU A 304 9.53 -7.62 -24.31
N ARG A 305 10.10 -8.76 -23.93
CA ARG A 305 10.39 -9.06 -22.51
C ARG A 305 11.40 -8.06 -21.92
N ALA A 306 12.46 -7.78 -22.66
CA ALA A 306 13.49 -6.81 -22.23
C ALA A 306 12.91 -5.38 -22.10
N GLN A 307 12.03 -4.97 -23.03
CA GLN A 307 11.35 -3.68 -22.93
C GLN A 307 10.42 -3.62 -21.70
N LEU A 308 9.67 -4.67 -21.44
CA LEU A 308 8.77 -4.75 -20.28
C LEU A 308 9.53 -4.74 -18.95
N GLU A 309 10.69 -5.39 -18.90
CA GLU A 309 11.56 -5.35 -17.72
C GLU A 309 12.22 -3.98 -17.53
N ALA A 310 12.66 -3.34 -18.62
CA ALA A 310 13.22 -2.00 -18.60
C ALA A 310 12.20 -0.95 -18.14
N GLU A 311 10.98 -1.03 -18.66
CA GLU A 311 9.87 -0.13 -18.26
C GLU A 311 9.49 -0.30 -16.79
N LYS A 312 9.45 -1.56 -16.31
CA LYS A 312 9.26 -1.85 -14.89
C LYS A 312 10.41 -1.31 -14.03
N ALA A 313 11.65 -1.48 -14.48
CA ALA A 313 12.83 -0.97 -13.77
C ALA A 313 12.83 0.57 -13.71
N GLU A 314 12.47 1.23 -14.84
CA GLU A 314 12.35 2.69 -14.89
C GLU A 314 11.23 3.22 -13.99
N ALA A 315 10.07 2.54 -13.98
CA ALA A 315 8.98 2.89 -13.09
C ALA A 315 9.36 2.75 -11.60
N VAL A 316 10.10 1.68 -11.25
CA VAL A 316 10.60 1.47 -9.89
C VAL A 316 11.68 2.50 -9.54
N ALA A 317 12.59 2.82 -10.48
CA ALA A 317 13.62 3.84 -10.29
C ALA A 317 12.99 5.23 -10.08
N LYS A 318 11.99 5.59 -10.89
CA LYS A 318 11.27 6.86 -10.78
C LYS A 318 10.52 6.99 -9.45
N ALA A 319 9.86 5.90 -9.01
CA ALA A 319 9.21 5.87 -7.70
C ALA A 319 10.22 5.99 -6.54
N ALA A 320 11.40 5.37 -6.69
CA ALA A 320 12.47 5.48 -5.70
C ALA A 320 13.10 6.89 -5.67
N GLU A 321 13.25 7.53 -6.84
CA GLU A 321 13.77 8.89 -6.96
C GLU A 321 12.78 9.92 -6.38
N GLU A 322 11.48 9.78 -6.66
CA GLU A 322 10.45 10.62 -6.04
C GLU A 322 10.37 10.45 -4.52
N ALA A 323 10.53 9.22 -4.03
CA ALA A 323 10.60 8.95 -2.59
C ALA A 323 11.87 9.55 -1.96
N ALA A 324 13.02 9.44 -2.65
CA ALA A 324 14.29 10.02 -2.20
C ALA A 324 14.26 11.56 -2.23
N ALA A 325 13.64 12.15 -3.26
CA ALA A 325 13.47 13.59 -3.37
C ALA A 325 12.60 14.14 -2.23
N LYS A 326 11.47 13.49 -1.91
CA LYS A 326 10.62 13.86 -0.78
C LYS A 326 11.35 13.73 0.56
N ALA A 327 12.11 12.65 0.74
CA ALA A 327 12.90 12.46 1.95
C ALA A 327 14.04 13.50 2.09
N ALA A 328 14.66 13.90 0.96
CA ALA A 328 15.68 14.95 0.92
C ALA A 328 15.08 16.33 1.22
N GLU A 329 13.89 16.62 0.73
CA GLU A 329 13.17 17.87 0.98
C GLU A 329 12.76 17.99 2.46
N GLU A 330 12.26 16.89 3.06
CA GLU A 330 11.96 16.85 4.50
C GLU A 330 13.23 16.98 5.36
N ALA A 331 14.33 16.36 4.94
CA ALA A 331 15.60 16.47 5.63
C ALA A 331 16.20 17.90 5.51
N ALA A 332 16.07 18.52 4.32
CA ALA A 332 16.49 19.90 4.09
C ALA A 332 15.66 20.90 4.89
N ALA A 333 14.35 20.67 5.00
CA ALA A 333 13.46 21.49 5.80
C ALA A 333 13.84 21.43 7.30
N LYS A 334 14.09 20.22 7.82
CA LYS A 334 14.57 20.03 9.20
C LYS A 334 15.94 20.64 9.45
N ALA A 335 16.87 20.51 8.49
CA ALA A 335 18.19 21.13 8.59
C ALA A 335 18.15 22.66 8.54
N ALA A 336 17.22 23.23 7.74
CA ALA A 336 17.01 24.67 7.68
C ALA A 336 16.43 25.21 9.00
N GLU A 337 15.52 24.47 9.63
CA GLU A 337 14.92 24.81 10.92
C GLU A 337 15.98 24.74 12.04
N GLU A 338 16.85 23.72 12.00
CA GLU A 338 17.96 23.58 12.96
C GLU A 338 19.07 24.63 12.76
N ALA A 339 19.31 25.03 11.49
CA ALA A 339 20.24 26.12 11.17
C ALA A 339 19.71 27.48 11.59
N ALA A 340 18.40 27.72 11.45
CA ALA A 340 17.75 28.94 11.92
C ALA A 340 17.79 29.04 13.45
N ALA A 341 17.65 27.92 14.16
CA ALA A 341 17.79 27.88 15.63
C ALA A 341 19.24 28.13 16.11
N LYS A 342 20.25 27.73 15.31
CA LYS A 342 21.68 27.96 15.60
C LYS A 342 22.17 29.40 15.24
N ALA A 343 21.47 30.08 14.36
CA ALA A 343 21.82 31.46 13.97
C ALA A 343 21.41 32.52 15.02
N ALA A 344 20.52 32.13 15.96
CA ALA A 344 20.04 33.06 17.00
C ALA A 344 20.97 33.16 18.25
N ALA A 345 22.06 32.41 18.27
CA ALA A 345 22.95 32.41 19.43
C ALA A 345 24.41 32.59 19.03
N LYS A 346 24.85 33.81 18.82
CA LYS A 346 26.26 34.21 18.97
C LYS A 346 26.46 35.67 19.31
N PRO A 347 27.41 35.93 20.15
CA PRO A 347 28.25 37.07 19.87
C PRO A 347 29.75 36.78 19.90
N SER A 348 30.38 37.53 19.03
CA SER A 348 31.71 38.19 19.07
C SER A 348 33.03 37.46 19.28
N LYS A 349 33.82 37.51 18.27
CA LYS A 349 35.23 37.95 18.04
C LYS A 349 36.26 37.87 19.20
N PRO A 350 37.59 37.98 18.98
CA PRO A 350 38.39 38.10 17.77
C PRO A 350 39.77 37.37 17.72
N GLU A 351 40.34 37.37 16.53
CA GLU A 351 41.73 37.69 16.11
C GLU A 351 42.97 36.78 16.33
N LYS A 352 43.75 36.72 15.22
CA LYS A 352 45.20 36.53 15.01
C LYS A 352 45.76 35.11 15.12
N GLY A 353 46.50 34.64 14.16
CA GLY A 353 47.51 35.09 13.31
C GLY A 353 48.33 33.95 12.73
N LYS A 354 48.79 34.18 11.53
CA LYS A 354 50.06 33.87 10.88
C LYS A 354 50.59 32.42 10.63
N LYS A 355 50.84 32.21 9.36
CA LYS A 355 52.06 31.62 8.70
C LYS A 355 52.32 30.11 8.96
N GLY A 356 52.67 29.40 7.99
CA GLY A 356 53.43 29.45 6.78
C GLY A 356 53.70 28.04 6.24
N LYS A 357 53.84 28.00 4.97
CA LYS A 357 54.81 27.24 4.15
C LYS A 357 54.98 25.72 4.32
N HIS A 358 54.89 25.11 3.27
CA HIS A 358 55.83 24.44 2.38
C HIS A 358 55.60 22.94 2.16
N ASP A 359 55.44 22.69 0.90
CA ASP A 359 56.14 21.76 0.02
C ASP A 359 55.92 20.24 0.15
N THR A 360 55.57 19.78 -0.98
CA THR A 360 56.16 18.81 -1.91
C THR A 360 55.81 17.33 -1.78
N ASN A 361 55.36 16.91 -2.86
CA ASN A 361 55.80 15.75 -3.65
C ASN A 361 55.31 14.33 -3.34
N GLY A 362 54.87 13.75 -4.40
CA GLY A 362 55.32 12.45 -4.95
C GLY A 362 54.37 11.32 -4.63
N GLY A 363 53.73 10.86 -5.64
CA GLY A 363 54.18 9.78 -6.49
C GLY A 363 53.37 8.52 -6.27
N GLU A 364 52.71 8.15 -7.31
CA GLU A 364 52.59 6.80 -7.86
C GLU A 364 52.43 5.60 -6.90
N ALA A 365 51.34 4.94 -7.01
CA ALA A 365 51.20 3.62 -7.66
C ALA A 365 49.68 3.29 -7.76
#